data_447466f7245e6dbe45189a06d605c2cc
#
_entry.id   447466f7245e6dbe45189a06d605c2cc
#
_cell.length_a   1.000
_cell.length_b   1.000
_cell.length_c   1.000
_cell.angle_alpha   90.00
_cell.angle_beta   90.00
_cell.angle_gamma   90.00
#
_symmetry.space_group_name_H-M   'P 1'
#
loop_
_entity.id
_entity.type
_entity.pdbx_description
1 polymer ?
#
loop_
_entity_poly.entity_id
_entity_poly.type
_entity_poly.pdbx_seq_one_letter_code
_entity_poly.pdbx_strand_id
1 'polypeptide(L)'
;MITSVHIDGFKTLSEFRLNLNPGLNILVGPNGTGKTNIISFFEFLSHLIDRDPSEATSHLGGAGAVFRRVKDSYQPKITARVTGCYPLDEGRVRFASRKAREGGEKTFALYEYAFALLFSPEFESVVFANQQFRYRHLNRFVSAQEFPERGKDWDLDVEVTLENDMNVTTKVRCLKGAFVDLFPFFHGGKSSKPTEQAEEFLKRFCTSSTAIPSLLIRFSPAMLLLSDDMVGGQTYNIIPSRVKVLEDSAKPPGIASDGSGLSSTLYALRRQSLRREDPFWGFYSSGRAALKRPSLEVLKNYFQLANKAIQDVDVANDPFSNHLRVTFKIQNGDYVADVPLSLMSDGTLKWISLLTAALTASSVFSIEEPENYLHPQMQGEFVRIMREILFSERQHACTLMTTHSETLLNHCKPSELVVVSLRDGKTVPVRCSNEADLSDEIAKSGFGLGYYYIAGALQDE
;
A
#
# COMPACT_ATOMS: atom_id res chain seq x y z
N MET A 1 0.44 -7.80 -3.97
CA MET A 1 1.04 -6.45 -4.02
C MET A 1 0.99 -5.88 -5.43
N ILE A 2 0.97 -4.55 -5.56
CA ILE A 2 1.21 -3.88 -6.84
C ILE A 2 2.62 -4.22 -7.32
N THR A 3 2.75 -4.63 -8.59
CA THR A 3 4.05 -5.02 -9.20
C THR A 3 4.56 -3.96 -10.18
N SER A 4 3.68 -3.21 -10.86
CA SER A 4 4.10 -2.08 -11.68
C SER A 4 3.03 -1.00 -11.78
N VAL A 5 3.48 0.23 -12.07
CA VAL A 5 2.63 1.36 -12.40
C VAL A 5 3.14 2.08 -13.63
N HIS A 6 2.20 2.43 -14.53
CA HIS A 6 2.45 3.31 -15.68
C HIS A 6 1.51 4.50 -15.51
N ILE A 7 2.05 5.73 -15.54
CA ILE A 7 1.30 6.94 -15.21
C ILE A 7 1.65 8.03 -16.22
N ASP A 8 0.64 8.74 -16.70
CA ASP A 8 0.83 9.96 -17.48
C ASP A 8 -0.14 11.05 -17.06
N GLY A 9 0.34 12.28 -16.92
CA GLY A 9 -0.47 13.45 -16.62
C GLY A 9 -0.70 13.73 -15.13
N PHE A 10 -0.09 12.97 -14.21
CA PHE A 10 -0.18 13.19 -12.77
C PHE A 10 1.04 13.97 -12.25
N LYS A 11 0.87 15.21 -11.81
CA LYS A 11 1.97 16.07 -11.31
C LYS A 11 3.17 16.06 -12.29
N THR A 12 4.35 15.63 -11.85
CA THR A 12 5.55 15.46 -12.69
C THR A 12 5.65 14.07 -13.33
N LEU A 13 4.72 13.17 -13.03
CA LEU A 13 4.71 11.82 -13.58
C LEU A 13 4.08 11.84 -14.97
N SER A 14 4.91 11.89 -15.99
CA SER A 14 4.54 11.86 -17.41
C SER A 14 5.34 10.78 -18.11
N GLU A 15 4.65 9.90 -18.86
CA GLU A 15 5.25 8.71 -19.45
C GLU A 15 6.02 7.86 -18.42
N PHE A 16 5.61 7.98 -17.16
CA PHE A 16 6.28 7.39 -16.00
C PHE A 16 6.01 5.91 -15.91
N ARG A 17 7.07 5.12 -15.65
CA ARG A 17 6.97 3.68 -15.41
C ARG A 17 7.83 3.30 -14.22
N LEU A 18 7.25 2.54 -13.30
CA LEU A 18 7.98 2.01 -12.14
C LEU A 18 7.56 0.56 -11.90
N ASN A 19 8.54 -0.33 -11.89
CA ASN A 19 8.39 -1.70 -11.42
C ASN A 19 8.72 -1.77 -9.94
N LEU A 20 7.88 -2.45 -9.16
CA LEU A 20 8.05 -2.62 -7.72
C LEU A 20 8.49 -4.05 -7.40
N ASN A 21 9.52 -4.15 -6.59
CA ASN A 21 9.97 -5.43 -6.05
C ASN A 21 9.23 -5.72 -4.73
N PRO A 22 8.96 -7.00 -4.40
CA PRO A 22 8.56 -7.37 -3.05
C PRO A 22 9.60 -6.88 -2.03
N GLY A 23 9.13 -6.36 -0.90
CA GLY A 23 10.02 -5.84 0.12
C GLY A 23 10.29 -4.33 -0.01
N LEU A 24 11.55 -3.92 0.12
CA LEU A 24 11.94 -2.52 0.13
C LEU A 24 12.14 -1.97 -1.29
N ASN A 25 11.62 -0.77 -1.54
CA ASN A 25 11.90 0.04 -2.73
C ASN A 25 12.31 1.44 -2.25
N ILE A 26 13.61 1.73 -2.31
CA ILE A 26 14.21 2.93 -1.74
C ILE A 26 14.34 4.00 -2.83
N LEU A 27 13.57 5.08 -2.72
CA LEU A 27 13.58 6.20 -3.65
C LEU A 27 14.63 7.23 -3.23
N VAL A 28 15.66 7.41 -4.03
CA VAL A 28 16.72 8.39 -3.80
C VAL A 28 16.80 9.37 -4.96
N GLY A 29 17.25 10.56 -4.68
CA GLY A 29 17.40 11.63 -5.69
C GLY A 29 17.43 13.01 -5.03
N PRO A 30 17.89 14.06 -5.71
CA PRO A 30 17.84 15.42 -5.23
C PRO A 30 16.42 15.87 -4.84
N ASN A 31 16.32 16.95 -4.07
CA ASN A 31 15.03 17.56 -3.77
C ASN A 31 14.37 18.06 -5.06
N GLY A 32 13.05 17.92 -5.15
CA GLY A 32 12.28 18.35 -6.33
C GLY A 32 12.26 17.37 -7.50
N THR A 33 12.92 16.20 -7.42
CA THR A 33 12.91 15.19 -8.51
C THR A 33 11.60 14.43 -8.65
N GLY A 34 10.67 14.58 -7.70
CA GLY A 34 9.35 13.96 -7.77
C GLY A 34 9.19 12.69 -6.93
N LYS A 35 10.10 12.38 -5.99
CA LYS A 35 9.95 11.26 -5.05
C LYS A 35 8.61 11.28 -4.32
N THR A 36 8.24 12.44 -3.76
CA THR A 36 6.93 12.64 -3.10
C THR A 36 5.77 12.52 -4.09
N ASN A 37 5.95 12.89 -5.37
CA ASN A 37 4.91 12.73 -6.38
C ASN A 37 4.64 11.25 -6.69
N ILE A 38 5.68 10.40 -6.67
CA ILE A 38 5.53 8.94 -6.80
C ILE A 38 4.68 8.41 -5.63
N ILE A 39 5.04 8.77 -4.40
CA ILE A 39 4.30 8.39 -3.19
C ILE A 39 2.85 8.90 -3.22
N SER A 40 2.66 10.17 -3.57
CA SER A 40 1.33 10.79 -3.69
C SER A 40 0.42 10.08 -4.69
N PHE A 41 0.97 9.42 -5.72
CA PHE A 41 0.16 8.65 -6.65
C PHE A 41 -0.47 7.42 -5.99
N PHE A 42 0.24 6.71 -5.11
CA PHE A 42 -0.32 5.56 -4.40
C PHE A 42 -1.39 6.00 -3.39
N GLU A 43 -1.19 7.15 -2.73
CA GLU A 43 -2.21 7.76 -1.88
C GLU A 43 -3.44 8.16 -2.70
N PHE A 44 -3.24 8.81 -3.85
CA PHE A 44 -4.30 9.14 -4.79
C PHE A 44 -5.08 7.90 -5.25
N LEU A 45 -4.38 6.84 -5.65
CA LEU A 45 -5.00 5.57 -6.04
C LEU A 45 -5.88 5.00 -4.92
N SER A 46 -5.40 5.02 -3.69
CA SER A 46 -6.15 4.57 -2.52
C SER A 46 -7.46 5.35 -2.35
N HIS A 47 -7.40 6.67 -2.42
CA HIS A 47 -8.59 7.51 -2.34
C HIS A 47 -9.53 7.33 -3.54
N LEU A 48 -8.98 7.15 -4.73
CA LEU A 48 -9.75 6.93 -5.96
C LEU A 48 -10.59 5.63 -5.91
N ILE A 49 -10.09 4.61 -5.22
CA ILE A 49 -10.82 3.34 -5.04
C ILE A 49 -11.84 3.43 -3.91
N ASP A 50 -11.54 4.15 -2.84
CA ASP A 50 -12.41 4.28 -1.65
C ASP A 50 -13.50 5.35 -1.82
N ARG A 51 -13.28 6.33 -2.70
CA ARG A 51 -14.13 7.53 -2.92
C ARG A 51 -14.36 7.76 -4.41
N ASP A 52 -15.09 8.83 -4.74
CA ASP A 52 -15.17 9.28 -6.12
C ASP A 52 -13.91 10.07 -6.57
N PRO A 53 -13.70 10.24 -7.90
CA PRO A 53 -12.51 10.91 -8.43
C PRO A 53 -12.37 12.38 -7.99
N SER A 54 -13.47 13.10 -7.79
CA SER A 54 -13.45 14.50 -7.36
C SER A 54 -13.05 14.62 -5.90
N GLU A 55 -13.59 13.77 -5.01
CA GLU A 55 -13.15 13.70 -3.62
C GLU A 55 -11.67 13.28 -3.50
N ALA A 56 -11.24 12.26 -4.25
CA ALA A 56 -9.85 11.82 -4.29
C ALA A 56 -8.90 12.95 -4.73
N THR A 57 -9.31 13.71 -5.73
CA THR A 57 -8.56 14.87 -6.23
C THR A 57 -8.52 16.00 -5.20
N SER A 58 -9.66 16.31 -4.58
CA SER A 58 -9.79 17.35 -3.55
C SER A 58 -8.92 17.07 -2.33
N HIS A 59 -8.82 15.79 -1.93
CA HIS A 59 -7.97 15.35 -0.81
C HIS A 59 -6.48 15.68 -1.01
N LEU A 60 -6.02 15.70 -2.26
CA LEU A 60 -4.65 16.04 -2.65
C LEU A 60 -4.45 17.52 -3.03
N GLY A 61 -5.40 18.39 -2.72
CA GLY A 61 -5.31 19.83 -2.96
C GLY A 61 -5.99 20.31 -4.24
N GLY A 62 -6.87 19.48 -4.83
CA GLY A 62 -7.68 19.84 -5.98
C GLY A 62 -7.04 19.52 -7.34
N ALA A 63 -7.79 19.74 -8.42
CA ALA A 63 -7.36 19.40 -9.78
C ALA A 63 -6.04 20.10 -10.18
N GLY A 64 -5.84 21.35 -9.79
CA GLY A 64 -4.61 22.11 -10.05
C GLY A 64 -3.34 21.54 -9.39
N ALA A 65 -3.50 20.79 -8.28
CA ALA A 65 -2.40 20.14 -7.59
C ALA A 65 -2.12 18.71 -8.10
N VAL A 66 -3.08 18.11 -8.80
CA VAL A 66 -3.03 16.71 -9.26
C VAL A 66 -2.73 16.60 -10.75
N PHE A 67 -3.39 17.41 -11.59
CA PHE A 67 -3.15 17.41 -13.03
C PHE A 67 -1.83 18.08 -13.38
N ARG A 68 -1.11 17.48 -14.33
CA ARG A 68 0.18 18.01 -14.76
C ARG A 68 0.04 19.40 -15.37
N ARG A 69 0.82 20.34 -14.85
CA ARG A 69 0.95 21.68 -15.43
C ARG A 69 2.05 21.68 -16.49
N VAL A 70 1.74 22.18 -17.70
CA VAL A 70 2.68 22.37 -18.81
C VAL A 70 2.62 23.82 -19.22
N LYS A 71 3.65 24.59 -18.89
CA LYS A 71 3.68 26.07 -19.04
C LYS A 71 2.47 26.72 -18.35
N ASP A 72 1.60 27.38 -19.10
CA ASP A 72 0.43 28.09 -18.61
C ASP A 72 -0.88 27.29 -18.69
N SER A 73 -0.82 26.03 -19.06
CA SER A 73 -1.98 25.15 -19.19
C SER A 73 -1.82 23.87 -18.38
N TYR A 74 -2.94 23.19 -18.15
CA TYR A 74 -2.96 21.85 -17.54
C TYR A 74 -3.20 20.80 -18.60
N GLN A 75 -2.53 19.66 -18.47
CA GLN A 75 -2.85 18.48 -19.25
C GLN A 75 -4.25 18.00 -18.81
N PRO A 76 -5.25 17.92 -19.72
CA PRO A 76 -6.65 17.70 -19.31
C PRO A 76 -6.95 16.25 -18.87
N LYS A 77 -5.98 15.37 -19.04
CA LYS A 77 -6.16 13.92 -18.84
C LYS A 77 -5.05 13.34 -18.01
N ILE A 78 -5.44 12.49 -17.02
CA ILE A 78 -4.55 11.58 -16.31
C ILE A 78 -4.85 10.18 -16.79
N THR A 79 -3.83 9.39 -17.16
CA THR A 79 -3.96 7.97 -17.43
C THR A 79 -3.07 7.18 -16.50
N ALA A 80 -3.57 6.07 -16.01
CA ALA A 80 -2.76 5.15 -15.23
C ALA A 80 -3.09 3.70 -15.55
N ARG A 81 -2.07 2.85 -15.42
CA ARG A 81 -2.20 1.40 -15.46
C ARG A 81 -1.45 0.83 -14.26
N VAL A 82 -2.13 0.06 -13.46
CA VAL A 82 -1.62 -0.59 -12.26
C VAL A 82 -1.73 -2.08 -12.45
N THR A 83 -0.64 -2.81 -12.30
CA THR A 83 -0.64 -4.28 -12.32
C THR A 83 -0.25 -4.81 -10.95
N GLY A 84 -0.77 -5.96 -10.58
CA GLY A 84 -0.44 -6.57 -9.32
C GLY A 84 -0.72 -8.06 -9.27
N CYS A 85 -0.13 -8.69 -8.28
CA CYS A 85 -0.30 -10.11 -8.00
C CYS A 85 -0.38 -10.33 -6.50
N TYR A 86 -1.40 -11.05 -6.03
CA TYR A 86 -1.56 -11.36 -4.61
C TYR A 86 -1.90 -12.83 -4.38
N PRO A 87 -1.48 -13.40 -3.24
CA PRO A 87 -1.80 -14.79 -2.90
C PRO A 87 -3.27 -14.93 -2.50
N LEU A 88 -3.89 -16.00 -2.96
CA LEU A 88 -5.23 -16.41 -2.57
C LEU A 88 -5.08 -17.50 -1.49
N ASP A 89 -4.73 -17.12 -0.27
CA ASP A 89 -4.56 -18.06 0.84
C ASP A 89 -5.92 -18.58 1.32
N GLU A 90 -6.02 -19.92 1.44
CA GLU A 90 -7.21 -20.63 1.93
C GLU A 90 -7.68 -20.18 3.32
N GLY A 91 -6.79 -19.69 4.16
CA GLY A 91 -7.10 -19.22 5.52
C GLY A 91 -7.75 -17.84 5.57
N ARG A 92 -7.57 -17.01 4.53
CA ARG A 92 -8.04 -15.61 4.49
C ARG A 92 -9.38 -15.47 3.77
N VAL A 93 -9.65 -16.34 2.79
CA VAL A 93 -10.91 -16.32 2.03
C VAL A 93 -11.53 -17.71 2.08
N ARG A 94 -12.47 -17.94 3.00
CA ARG A 94 -13.21 -19.20 3.11
C ARG A 94 -13.99 -19.62 1.85
N PHE A 95 -14.02 -18.77 0.84
CA PHE A 95 -14.75 -18.93 -0.42
C PHE A 95 -13.82 -19.08 -1.63
N ALA A 96 -12.50 -19.22 -1.46
CA ALA A 96 -11.62 -19.59 -2.56
C ALA A 96 -12.06 -20.93 -3.16
N SER A 97 -11.97 -21.03 -4.48
CA SER A 97 -12.59 -22.09 -5.27
C SER A 97 -12.36 -23.50 -4.72
N ARG A 98 -13.34 -24.37 -4.90
CA ARG A 98 -13.31 -25.79 -4.53
C ARG A 98 -12.08 -26.53 -5.11
N LYS A 99 -11.55 -26.06 -6.24
CA LYS A 99 -10.35 -26.58 -6.91
C LYS A 99 -9.05 -26.26 -6.18
N ALA A 100 -8.95 -25.10 -5.52
CA ALA A 100 -7.79 -24.73 -4.72
C ALA A 100 -7.67 -25.61 -3.45
N ARG A 101 -8.78 -26.16 -2.95
CA ARG A 101 -8.80 -27.01 -1.74
C ARG A 101 -8.25 -28.42 -1.94
N GLU A 102 -8.25 -28.93 -3.17
CA GLU A 102 -7.91 -30.33 -3.45
C GLU A 102 -6.41 -30.56 -3.73
N GLY A 103 -5.60 -29.50 -3.92
CA GLY A 103 -4.20 -29.63 -4.37
C GLY A 103 -3.11 -29.17 -3.41
N GLY A 104 -3.41 -28.41 -2.35
CA GLY A 104 -2.38 -27.86 -1.44
C GLY A 104 -1.37 -26.90 -2.09
N GLU A 105 -1.58 -26.49 -3.36
CA GLU A 105 -0.74 -25.56 -4.08
C GLU A 105 -1.16 -24.11 -3.77
N LYS A 106 -0.16 -23.24 -3.54
CA LYS A 106 -0.40 -21.80 -3.40
C LYS A 106 -0.99 -21.27 -4.71
N THR A 107 -2.14 -20.59 -4.61
CA THR A 107 -2.79 -19.93 -5.74
C THR A 107 -2.65 -18.43 -5.65
N PHE A 108 -2.59 -17.75 -6.79
CA PHE A 108 -2.41 -16.30 -6.89
C PHE A 108 -3.46 -15.68 -7.80
N ALA A 109 -3.75 -14.41 -7.56
CA ALA A 109 -4.56 -13.58 -8.42
C ALA A 109 -3.67 -12.53 -9.09
N LEU A 110 -3.68 -12.52 -10.41
CA LEU A 110 -3.08 -11.50 -11.25
C LEU A 110 -4.17 -10.51 -11.64
N TYR A 111 -3.88 -9.19 -11.55
CA TYR A 111 -4.81 -8.17 -12.00
C TYR A 111 -4.11 -7.04 -12.77
N GLU A 112 -4.87 -6.40 -13.63
CA GLU A 112 -4.54 -5.14 -14.28
C GLU A 112 -5.72 -4.18 -14.11
N TYR A 113 -5.46 -2.97 -13.63
CA TYR A 113 -6.42 -1.88 -13.61
C TYR A 113 -5.86 -0.70 -14.40
N ALA A 114 -6.52 -0.35 -15.49
CA ALA A 114 -6.19 0.81 -16.30
C ALA A 114 -7.35 1.80 -16.24
N PHE A 115 -7.04 3.09 -16.10
CA PHE A 115 -8.06 4.13 -16.09
C PHE A 115 -7.56 5.43 -16.73
N ALA A 116 -8.52 6.24 -17.14
CA ALA A 116 -8.32 7.59 -17.59
C ALA A 116 -9.28 8.52 -16.87
N LEU A 117 -8.74 9.58 -16.29
CA LEU A 117 -9.50 10.65 -15.65
C LEU A 117 -9.48 11.91 -16.52
N LEU A 118 -10.61 12.59 -16.58
CA LEU A 118 -10.76 13.88 -17.22
C LEU A 118 -11.31 14.89 -16.20
N PHE A 119 -10.82 16.12 -16.28
CA PHE A 119 -11.47 17.24 -15.62
C PHE A 119 -12.56 17.76 -16.56
N SER A 120 -13.79 17.78 -16.08
CA SER A 120 -14.93 18.38 -16.78
C SER A 120 -15.14 19.80 -16.29
N PRO A 121 -14.89 20.83 -17.13
CA PRO A 121 -15.14 22.22 -16.76
C PRO A 121 -16.65 22.51 -16.53
N GLU A 122 -17.53 21.78 -17.25
CA GLU A 122 -18.99 21.93 -17.17
C GLU A 122 -19.53 21.53 -15.81
N PHE A 123 -19.00 20.45 -15.24
CA PHE A 123 -19.44 19.94 -13.92
C PHE A 123 -18.47 20.33 -12.80
N GLU A 124 -17.40 21.08 -13.11
CA GLU A 124 -16.30 21.41 -12.16
C GLU A 124 -15.80 20.17 -11.39
N SER A 125 -15.80 19.02 -12.05
CA SER A 125 -15.55 17.71 -11.43
C SER A 125 -14.59 16.85 -12.22
N VAL A 126 -13.94 15.91 -11.54
CA VAL A 126 -13.09 14.87 -12.15
C VAL A 126 -13.91 13.60 -12.32
N VAL A 127 -13.88 13.04 -13.53
CA VAL A 127 -14.65 11.84 -13.88
C VAL A 127 -13.77 10.80 -14.57
N PHE A 128 -14.17 9.53 -14.49
CA PHE A 128 -13.57 8.49 -15.31
C PHE A 128 -14.06 8.59 -16.76
N ALA A 129 -13.13 8.81 -17.68
CA ALA A 129 -13.40 8.74 -19.11
C ALA A 129 -13.39 7.29 -19.61
N ASN A 130 -12.52 6.49 -19.05
CA ASN A 130 -12.39 5.07 -19.39
C ASN A 130 -11.81 4.33 -18.20
N GLN A 131 -12.27 3.10 -18.01
CA GLN A 131 -11.70 2.17 -17.03
C GLN A 131 -11.67 0.77 -17.66
N GLN A 132 -10.63 0.00 -17.34
CA GLN A 132 -10.55 -1.40 -17.66
C GLN A 132 -9.97 -2.16 -16.46
N PHE A 133 -10.65 -3.20 -16.03
CA PHE A 133 -10.16 -4.10 -14.98
C PHE A 133 -10.11 -5.52 -15.52
N ARG A 134 -8.97 -6.16 -15.35
CA ARG A 134 -8.70 -7.54 -15.76
C ARG A 134 -8.22 -8.36 -14.57
N TYR A 135 -8.64 -9.61 -14.53
CA TYR A 135 -8.29 -10.52 -13.45
C TYR A 135 -8.04 -11.93 -14.00
N ARG A 136 -7.05 -12.63 -13.42
CA ARG A 136 -6.71 -14.00 -13.78
C ARG A 136 -6.22 -14.78 -12.56
N HIS A 137 -6.65 -16.04 -12.46
CA HIS A 137 -6.13 -17.02 -11.52
C HIS A 137 -4.81 -17.63 -12.01
N LEU A 138 -3.83 -17.77 -11.13
CA LEU A 138 -2.54 -18.38 -11.41
C LEU A 138 -2.13 -19.31 -10.26
N ASN A 139 -1.23 -20.25 -10.57
CA ASN A 139 -0.62 -21.15 -9.59
C ASN A 139 0.77 -20.68 -9.12
N ARG A 140 1.23 -19.51 -9.57
CA ARG A 140 2.50 -18.90 -9.16
C ARG A 140 2.40 -17.38 -9.08
N PHE A 141 3.27 -16.78 -8.28
CA PHE A 141 3.46 -15.33 -8.27
C PHE A 141 4.07 -14.86 -9.60
N VAL A 142 3.63 -13.70 -10.09
CA VAL A 142 4.12 -13.06 -11.32
C VAL A 142 4.68 -11.69 -10.97
N SER A 143 5.95 -11.47 -11.28
CA SER A 143 6.62 -10.18 -11.15
C SER A 143 6.26 -9.23 -12.29
N ALA A 144 6.64 -7.95 -12.17
CA ALA A 144 6.42 -6.97 -13.23
C ALA A 144 7.07 -7.35 -14.57
N GLN A 145 8.22 -8.00 -14.53
CA GLN A 145 8.98 -8.41 -15.72
C GLN A 145 8.33 -9.59 -16.46
N GLU A 146 7.62 -10.43 -15.71
CA GLU A 146 6.94 -11.62 -16.24
C GLU A 146 5.46 -11.36 -16.57
N PHE A 147 4.99 -10.11 -16.43
CA PHE A 147 3.59 -9.78 -16.68
C PHE A 147 3.23 -10.08 -18.14
N PRO A 148 2.18 -10.88 -18.41
CA PRO A 148 1.87 -11.33 -19.76
C PRO A 148 1.51 -10.15 -20.66
N GLU A 149 2.28 -9.95 -21.72
CA GLU A 149 1.95 -9.00 -22.77
C GLU A 149 0.62 -9.42 -23.43
N ARG A 150 -0.40 -8.56 -23.35
CA ARG A 150 -1.70 -8.61 -24.06
C ARG A 150 -2.19 -10.02 -24.43
N GLY A 151 -2.25 -10.94 -23.46
CA GLY A 151 -2.75 -12.30 -23.68
C GLY A 151 -4.29 -12.36 -23.67
N LYS A 152 -4.85 -13.33 -24.42
CA LYS A 152 -6.31 -13.50 -24.59
C LYS A 152 -7.03 -14.18 -23.41
N ASP A 153 -6.33 -14.61 -22.38
CA ASP A 153 -6.85 -15.55 -21.37
C ASP A 153 -7.04 -14.90 -20.00
N TRP A 154 -7.87 -13.86 -19.93
CA TRP A 154 -8.32 -13.29 -18.65
C TRP A 154 -9.60 -13.99 -18.20
N ASP A 155 -9.69 -14.33 -16.91
CA ASP A 155 -10.88 -14.92 -16.31
C ASP A 155 -12.02 -13.91 -16.20
N LEU A 156 -11.67 -12.62 -15.98
CA LEU A 156 -12.59 -11.49 -16.01
C LEU A 156 -11.93 -10.31 -16.74
N ASP A 157 -12.66 -9.67 -17.64
CA ASP A 157 -12.29 -8.42 -18.31
C ASP A 157 -13.53 -7.51 -18.33
N VAL A 158 -13.44 -6.38 -17.63
CA VAL A 158 -14.49 -5.36 -17.50
C VAL A 158 -13.98 -4.07 -18.08
N GLU A 159 -14.69 -3.52 -19.06
CA GLU A 159 -14.41 -2.22 -19.68
C GLU A 159 -15.60 -1.29 -19.47
N VAL A 160 -15.35 -0.08 -18.98
CA VAL A 160 -16.33 0.98 -18.80
C VAL A 160 -15.83 2.22 -19.51
N THR A 161 -16.62 2.77 -20.42
CA THR A 161 -16.28 3.95 -21.21
C THR A 161 -17.37 5.00 -21.08
N LEU A 162 -16.99 6.25 -20.83
CA LEU A 162 -17.88 7.40 -20.86
C LEU A 162 -18.23 7.72 -22.32
N GLU A 163 -19.52 7.75 -22.66
CA GLU A 163 -19.99 8.09 -24.02
C GLU A 163 -20.35 9.57 -24.13
N ASN A 164 -21.35 10.02 -23.40
CA ASN A 164 -21.80 11.41 -23.38
C ASN A 164 -22.41 11.73 -22.01
N ASP A 165 -22.20 12.93 -21.50
CA ASP A 165 -22.90 13.55 -20.38
C ASP A 165 -23.26 12.64 -19.19
N MET A 166 -22.29 11.85 -18.71
CA MET A 166 -22.40 10.88 -17.61
C MET A 166 -22.95 9.49 -17.99
N ASN A 167 -23.35 9.22 -19.20
CA ASN A 167 -23.72 7.87 -19.61
C ASN A 167 -22.45 7.03 -19.86
N VAL A 168 -22.44 5.83 -19.30
CA VAL A 168 -21.33 4.89 -19.46
C VAL A 168 -21.77 3.63 -20.21
N THR A 169 -20.91 3.15 -21.09
CA THR A 169 -21.05 1.83 -21.71
C THR A 169 -20.17 0.84 -21.00
N THR A 170 -20.74 -0.29 -20.62
CA THR A 170 -20.05 -1.36 -19.89
C THR A 170 -20.01 -2.61 -20.74
N LYS A 171 -18.80 -3.15 -20.95
CA LYS A 171 -18.56 -4.45 -21.60
C LYS A 171 -17.92 -5.40 -20.61
N VAL A 172 -18.42 -6.61 -20.53
CA VAL A 172 -17.93 -7.65 -19.61
C VAL A 172 -17.63 -8.92 -20.37
N ARG A 173 -16.44 -9.47 -20.16
CA ARG A 173 -16.07 -10.83 -20.59
C ARG A 173 -15.70 -11.61 -19.34
N CYS A 174 -16.38 -12.70 -19.09
CA CYS A 174 -16.09 -13.57 -17.94
C CYS A 174 -16.12 -15.03 -18.40
N LEU A 175 -15.09 -15.79 -18.04
CA LEU A 175 -15.08 -17.23 -18.28
C LEU A 175 -16.11 -17.92 -17.36
N LYS A 176 -16.87 -18.87 -17.89
CA LYS A 176 -18.00 -19.52 -17.18
C LYS A 176 -17.63 -20.10 -15.81
N GLY A 177 -16.42 -20.64 -15.67
CA GLY A 177 -15.94 -21.19 -14.39
C GLY A 177 -15.57 -20.12 -13.36
N ALA A 178 -14.97 -19.02 -13.83
CA ALA A 178 -14.52 -17.94 -12.96
C ALA A 178 -15.68 -17.13 -12.36
N PHE A 179 -16.80 -17.01 -13.07
CA PHE A 179 -17.95 -16.26 -12.56
C PHE A 179 -18.47 -16.81 -11.23
N VAL A 180 -18.59 -18.15 -11.12
CA VAL A 180 -19.08 -18.82 -9.91
C VAL A 180 -18.18 -18.54 -8.71
N ASP A 181 -16.89 -18.54 -8.94
CA ASP A 181 -15.87 -18.31 -7.91
C ASP A 181 -15.79 -16.82 -7.52
N LEU A 182 -15.94 -15.92 -8.51
CA LEU A 182 -15.87 -14.48 -8.27
C LEU A 182 -17.16 -13.91 -7.68
N PHE A 183 -18.32 -14.46 -8.05
CA PHE A 183 -19.63 -13.92 -7.67
C PHE A 183 -20.55 -15.02 -7.11
N PRO A 184 -20.20 -15.66 -5.98
CA PRO A 184 -20.96 -16.79 -5.45
C PRO A 184 -22.40 -16.46 -5.02
N PHE A 185 -22.72 -15.18 -4.83
CA PHE A 185 -24.05 -14.74 -4.39
C PHE A 185 -25.07 -14.61 -5.53
N PHE A 186 -24.63 -14.66 -6.80
CA PHE A 186 -25.50 -14.49 -7.96
C PHE A 186 -26.11 -15.81 -8.47
N HIS A 187 -26.02 -16.90 -7.71
CA HIS A 187 -26.55 -18.21 -8.06
C HIS A 187 -28.03 -18.36 -7.70
N GLY A 188 -28.92 -17.66 -8.38
CA GLY A 188 -30.35 -17.70 -8.03
C GLY A 188 -31.35 -17.90 -9.16
N GLY A 189 -30.93 -17.97 -10.40
CA GLY A 189 -31.85 -18.04 -11.54
C GLY A 189 -31.56 -19.19 -12.51
N LYS A 190 -32.55 -20.04 -12.79
CA LYS A 190 -32.45 -21.18 -13.72
C LYS A 190 -32.33 -20.81 -15.22
N SER A 191 -32.22 -19.53 -15.59
CA SER A 191 -32.52 -19.10 -16.96
C SER A 191 -31.50 -18.18 -17.64
N SER A 192 -30.50 -17.62 -16.97
CA SER A 192 -29.55 -16.71 -17.63
C SER A 192 -28.10 -17.22 -17.57
N LYS A 193 -27.35 -16.94 -18.63
CA LYS A 193 -25.92 -17.27 -18.65
C LYS A 193 -25.20 -16.42 -17.62
N PRO A 194 -24.24 -16.98 -16.83
CA PRO A 194 -23.53 -16.26 -15.78
C PRO A 194 -22.89 -14.93 -16.24
N THR A 195 -22.39 -14.88 -17.47
CA THR A 195 -21.82 -13.68 -18.10
C THR A 195 -22.83 -12.56 -18.30
N GLU A 196 -24.06 -12.88 -18.68
CA GLU A 196 -25.14 -11.90 -18.89
C GLU A 196 -25.60 -11.29 -17.57
N GLN A 197 -25.61 -12.07 -16.48
CA GLN A 197 -25.92 -11.58 -15.13
C GLN A 197 -24.83 -10.64 -14.60
N ALA A 198 -23.55 -10.97 -14.81
CA ALA A 198 -22.45 -10.10 -14.42
C ALA A 198 -22.48 -8.78 -15.20
N GLU A 199 -22.76 -8.85 -16.50
CA GLU A 199 -22.85 -7.69 -17.36
C GLU A 199 -24.01 -6.78 -16.93
N GLU A 200 -25.18 -7.35 -16.69
CA GLU A 200 -26.38 -6.61 -16.23
C GLU A 200 -26.12 -5.96 -14.85
N PHE A 201 -25.52 -6.70 -13.93
CA PHE A 201 -25.15 -6.19 -12.62
C PHE A 201 -24.15 -5.02 -12.72
N LEU A 202 -23.04 -5.18 -13.44
CA LEU A 202 -22.03 -4.15 -13.60
C LEU A 202 -22.58 -2.93 -14.36
N LYS A 203 -23.39 -3.11 -15.40
CA LYS A 203 -24.07 -2.02 -16.10
C LYS A 203 -24.93 -1.16 -15.17
N ARG A 204 -25.55 -1.78 -14.16
CA ARG A 204 -26.41 -1.07 -13.20
C ARG A 204 -25.63 -0.22 -12.20
N PHE A 205 -24.41 -0.62 -11.83
CA PHE A 205 -23.63 0.00 -10.76
C PHE A 205 -22.41 0.78 -11.25
N CYS A 206 -21.93 0.56 -12.47
CA CYS A 206 -20.86 1.35 -13.05
C CYS A 206 -21.35 2.75 -13.42
N THR A 207 -20.60 3.76 -13.00
CA THR A 207 -20.83 5.17 -13.33
C THR A 207 -19.51 5.84 -13.69
N SER A 208 -19.57 7.07 -14.16
CA SER A 208 -18.37 7.88 -14.42
C SER A 208 -17.62 8.30 -13.13
N SER A 209 -18.23 8.12 -11.97
CA SER A 209 -17.66 8.45 -10.66
C SER A 209 -17.26 7.23 -9.81
N THR A 210 -17.54 6.01 -10.27
CA THR A 210 -17.27 4.80 -9.49
C THR A 210 -16.14 3.98 -10.08
N ALA A 211 -15.10 3.71 -9.29
CA ALA A 211 -14.00 2.84 -9.69
C ALA A 211 -14.45 1.37 -9.79
N ILE A 212 -14.11 0.67 -10.88
CA ILE A 212 -14.43 -0.76 -11.05
C ILE A 212 -13.91 -1.61 -9.88
N PRO A 213 -12.65 -1.47 -9.40
CA PRO A 213 -12.17 -2.25 -8.26
C PRO A 213 -13.01 -2.05 -6.99
N SER A 214 -13.52 -0.84 -6.74
CA SER A 214 -14.39 -0.55 -5.60
C SER A 214 -15.66 -1.40 -5.59
N LEU A 215 -16.30 -1.56 -6.76
CA LEU A 215 -17.47 -2.42 -6.93
C LEU A 215 -17.10 -3.90 -6.72
N LEU A 216 -16.02 -4.34 -7.36
CA LEU A 216 -15.60 -5.74 -7.28
C LEU A 216 -15.23 -6.15 -5.84
N ILE A 217 -14.54 -5.29 -5.09
CA ILE A 217 -14.20 -5.53 -3.69
C ILE A 217 -15.46 -5.68 -2.82
N ARG A 218 -16.50 -4.90 -3.10
CA ARG A 218 -17.76 -4.93 -2.32
C ARG A 218 -18.61 -6.16 -2.60
N PHE A 219 -18.60 -6.66 -3.84
CA PHE A 219 -19.52 -7.70 -4.30
C PHE A 219 -18.87 -9.06 -4.55
N SER A 220 -17.54 -9.14 -4.52
CA SER A 220 -16.80 -10.38 -4.74
C SER A 220 -15.91 -10.70 -3.54
N PRO A 221 -16.21 -11.75 -2.75
CA PRO A 221 -15.34 -12.18 -1.66
C PRO A 221 -13.92 -12.53 -2.13
N ALA A 222 -13.77 -13.04 -3.34
CA ALA A 222 -12.46 -13.35 -3.93
C ALA A 222 -11.62 -12.08 -4.18
N MET A 223 -12.27 -10.92 -4.34
CA MET A 223 -11.62 -9.63 -4.57
C MET A 223 -11.33 -8.85 -3.27
N LEU A 224 -11.73 -9.37 -2.09
CA LEU A 224 -11.46 -8.69 -0.82
C LEU A 224 -9.96 -8.42 -0.59
N LEU A 225 -9.10 -9.33 -1.03
CA LEU A 225 -7.66 -9.16 -0.92
C LEU A 225 -7.09 -8.10 -1.89
N LEU A 226 -7.83 -7.75 -2.95
CA LEU A 226 -7.50 -6.63 -3.84
C LEU A 226 -7.55 -5.30 -3.09
N SER A 227 -8.41 -5.17 -2.06
CA SER A 227 -8.47 -3.97 -1.23
C SER A 227 -7.15 -3.69 -0.52
N ASP A 228 -6.40 -4.72 -0.12
CA ASP A 228 -5.10 -4.56 0.54
C ASP A 228 -4.06 -3.92 -0.40
N ASP A 229 -4.14 -4.23 -1.69
CA ASP A 229 -3.27 -3.63 -2.70
C ASP A 229 -3.73 -2.23 -3.13
N MET A 230 -5.02 -2.07 -3.40
CA MET A 230 -5.57 -0.88 -4.05
C MET A 230 -5.95 0.25 -3.08
N VAL A 231 -6.38 -0.09 -1.85
CA VAL A 231 -6.78 0.87 -0.82
C VAL A 231 -5.66 1.10 0.21
N GLY A 232 -4.47 0.55 -0.06
CA GLY A 232 -3.23 0.80 0.67
C GLY A 232 -2.74 2.24 0.49
N GLY A 233 -1.52 2.38 0.02
CA GLY A 233 -0.94 3.66 -0.40
C GLY A 233 -0.74 4.69 0.72
N GLN A 234 -0.93 4.31 1.99
CA GLN A 234 -0.75 5.21 3.12
C GLN A 234 0.71 5.59 3.28
N THR A 235 0.96 6.88 3.46
CA THR A 235 2.29 7.44 3.67
C THR A 235 2.51 7.76 5.14
N TYR A 236 3.65 7.35 5.67
CA TYR A 236 4.04 7.60 7.06
C TYR A 236 5.23 8.56 7.11
N ASN A 237 4.98 9.74 7.66
CA ASN A 237 6.00 10.71 8.06
C ASN A 237 5.80 11.01 9.55
N ILE A 238 6.29 10.13 10.39
CA ILE A 238 5.99 10.14 11.82
C ILE A 238 6.60 11.36 12.51
N ILE A 239 5.75 12.09 13.22
CA ILE A 239 6.10 13.27 14.01
C ILE A 239 5.92 12.92 15.49
N PRO A 240 7.01 12.75 16.29
CA PRO A 240 6.93 12.25 17.66
C PRO A 240 5.99 13.06 18.57
N SER A 241 5.92 14.38 18.39
CA SER A 241 5.00 15.22 19.16
C SER A 241 3.52 14.90 18.91
N ARG A 242 3.16 14.38 17.73
CA ARG A 242 1.79 13.92 17.43
C ARG A 242 1.49 12.59 18.08
N VAL A 243 2.49 11.72 18.18
CA VAL A 243 2.38 10.43 18.87
C VAL A 243 2.13 10.60 20.38
N LYS A 244 2.70 11.66 20.99
CA LYS A 244 2.54 11.97 22.41
C LYS A 244 1.15 12.50 22.79
N VAL A 245 0.33 12.86 21.83
CA VAL A 245 -1.01 13.39 22.09
C VAL A 245 -1.91 12.29 22.66
N LEU A 246 -2.64 12.64 23.71
CA LEU A 246 -3.58 11.74 24.36
C LEU A 246 -4.72 11.37 23.38
N GLU A 247 -5.02 10.09 23.26
CA GLU A 247 -6.02 9.57 22.34
C GLU A 247 -7.25 9.06 23.06
N ASP A 248 -8.41 9.17 22.39
CA ASP A 248 -9.68 8.64 22.84
C ASP A 248 -9.85 7.18 22.38
N SER A 249 -10.37 6.32 23.25
CA SER A 249 -10.64 4.92 22.97
C SER A 249 -11.74 4.69 21.92
N ALA A 250 -12.56 5.70 21.63
CA ALA A 250 -13.57 5.66 20.58
C ALA A 250 -12.99 5.89 19.18
N LYS A 251 -11.74 6.37 19.06
CA LYS A 251 -11.08 6.48 17.75
C LYS A 251 -10.89 5.12 17.11
N PRO A 252 -11.16 4.99 15.79
CA PRO A 252 -10.87 3.76 15.07
C PRO A 252 -9.36 3.48 15.11
N PRO A 253 -8.94 2.21 15.25
CA PRO A 253 -7.54 1.84 15.26
C PRO A 253 -6.92 2.04 13.88
N GLY A 254 -5.69 2.54 13.84
CA GLY A 254 -4.88 2.76 12.65
C GLY A 254 -3.88 3.88 12.89
N ILE A 255 -2.64 3.68 12.45
CA ILE A 255 -1.61 4.72 12.49
C ILE A 255 -1.90 5.72 11.36
N ALA A 256 -2.04 6.99 11.68
CA ALA A 256 -2.14 8.05 10.68
C ALA A 256 -0.75 8.43 10.11
N SER A 257 -0.74 9.23 9.05
CA SER A 257 0.50 9.65 8.38
C SER A 257 1.51 10.32 9.32
N ASP A 258 1.03 11.07 10.30
CA ASP A 258 1.86 11.79 11.30
C ASP A 258 2.21 10.96 12.55
N GLY A 259 1.74 9.72 12.64
CA GLY A 259 1.95 8.81 13.76
C GLY A 259 0.87 8.83 14.82
N SER A 260 -0.12 9.73 14.74
CA SER A 260 -1.29 9.66 15.61
C SER A 260 -2.04 8.34 15.38
N GLY A 261 -2.77 7.87 16.39
CA GLY A 261 -3.45 6.57 16.32
C GLY A 261 -2.61 5.40 16.88
N LEU A 262 -1.41 5.65 17.40
CA LEU A 262 -0.60 4.60 18.01
C LEU A 262 -1.29 3.98 19.23
N SER A 263 -1.79 4.82 20.17
CA SER A 263 -2.43 4.35 21.39
C SER A 263 -3.71 3.55 21.10
N SER A 264 -4.55 4.05 20.19
CA SER A 264 -5.79 3.37 19.77
C SER A 264 -5.50 2.04 19.02
N THR A 265 -4.42 2.00 18.23
CA THR A 265 -3.98 0.78 17.56
C THR A 265 -3.50 -0.28 18.55
N LEU A 266 -2.61 0.08 19.48
CA LEU A 266 -2.14 -0.82 20.53
C LEU A 266 -3.28 -1.33 21.40
N TYR A 267 -4.22 -0.47 21.75
CA TYR A 267 -5.42 -0.84 22.51
C TYR A 267 -6.29 -1.86 21.76
N ALA A 268 -6.51 -1.66 20.47
CA ALA A 268 -7.26 -2.59 19.64
C ALA A 268 -6.58 -3.97 19.55
N LEU A 269 -5.26 -4.00 19.39
CA LEU A 269 -4.47 -5.23 19.35
C LEU A 269 -4.51 -5.97 20.69
N ARG A 270 -4.45 -5.24 21.82
CA ARG A 270 -4.65 -5.84 23.16
C ARG A 270 -6.03 -6.48 23.29
N ARG A 271 -7.08 -5.79 22.86
CA ARG A 271 -8.46 -6.33 22.93
C ARG A 271 -8.67 -7.55 22.05
N GLN A 272 -7.99 -7.63 20.90
CA GLN A 272 -8.05 -8.82 20.04
C GLN A 272 -7.43 -10.05 20.71
N SER A 273 -6.31 -9.88 21.42
CA SER A 273 -5.68 -10.98 22.17
C SER A 273 -6.55 -11.51 23.33
N LEU A 274 -7.45 -10.68 23.86
CA LEU A 274 -8.35 -11.03 24.96
C LEU A 274 -9.70 -11.63 24.48
N ARG A 275 -10.07 -11.39 23.22
CA ARG A 275 -11.28 -11.99 22.62
C ARG A 275 -10.88 -13.24 21.88
N ARG A 276 -11.18 -14.39 22.44
CA ARG A 276 -11.16 -15.66 21.70
C ARG A 276 -12.07 -15.52 20.48
N GLU A 277 -11.51 -15.80 19.33
CA GLU A 277 -12.05 -15.87 17.99
C GLU A 277 -13.59 -16.01 17.95
N ASP A 278 -14.28 -14.89 17.76
CA ASP A 278 -15.67 -14.90 17.33
C ASP A 278 -15.68 -14.92 15.80
N PRO A 279 -16.06 -16.04 15.15
CA PRO A 279 -16.00 -16.19 13.70
C PRO A 279 -16.89 -15.22 12.94
N PHE A 280 -17.88 -14.61 13.61
CA PHE A 280 -18.87 -13.72 13.00
C PHE A 280 -18.42 -12.27 12.88
N TRP A 281 -17.44 -11.81 13.65
CA TRP A 281 -17.00 -10.41 13.62
C TRP A 281 -16.23 -10.01 12.34
N GLY A 282 -15.62 -10.96 11.65
CA GLY A 282 -14.94 -10.71 10.37
C GLY A 282 -15.85 -10.25 9.22
N PHE A 283 -17.16 -10.50 9.33
CA PHE A 283 -18.13 -10.13 8.28
C PHE A 283 -18.62 -8.69 8.36
N TYR A 284 -18.60 -8.06 9.52
CA TYR A 284 -19.15 -6.72 9.76
C TYR A 284 -18.10 -5.61 9.87
N SER A 285 -16.84 -5.96 10.03
CA SER A 285 -15.79 -4.96 9.98
C SER A 285 -15.42 -4.70 8.52
N SER A 286 -15.52 -3.45 8.08
CA SER A 286 -15.08 -2.95 6.76
C SER A 286 -13.85 -3.71 6.25
N GLY A 287 -13.77 -4.05 4.96
CA GLY A 287 -12.82 -4.98 4.32
C GLY A 287 -11.35 -4.99 4.78
N ARG A 288 -10.89 -3.94 5.49
CA ARG A 288 -9.58 -3.85 6.15
C ARG A 288 -9.41 -4.80 7.35
N ALA A 289 -10.50 -5.30 7.96
CA ALA A 289 -10.43 -6.16 9.14
C ALA A 289 -10.25 -7.65 8.82
N ALA A 290 -10.37 -8.04 7.55
CA ALA A 290 -10.16 -9.43 7.10
C ALA A 290 -8.68 -9.82 7.06
N LEU A 291 -7.75 -8.85 7.14
CA LEU A 291 -6.32 -9.09 7.14
C LEU A 291 -5.86 -9.54 8.53
N LYS A 292 -5.03 -10.58 8.57
CA LYS A 292 -4.41 -11.08 9.80
C LYS A 292 -3.57 -9.97 10.42
N ARG A 293 -4.12 -9.27 11.41
CA ARG A 293 -3.37 -8.27 12.17
C ARG A 293 -2.36 -8.97 13.07
N PRO A 294 -1.16 -8.40 13.27
CA PRO A 294 -0.19 -8.93 14.22
C PRO A 294 -0.81 -8.95 15.62
N SER A 295 -0.41 -9.90 16.44
CA SER A 295 -0.73 -9.86 17.87
C SER A 295 0.09 -8.77 18.57
N LEU A 296 -0.36 -8.29 19.72
CA LEU A 296 0.43 -7.36 20.53
C LEU A 296 1.79 -7.96 20.92
N GLU A 297 1.86 -9.30 21.10
CA GLU A 297 3.11 -10.00 21.41
C GLU A 297 4.14 -9.91 20.25
N VAL A 298 3.70 -10.01 19.01
CA VAL A 298 4.59 -9.81 17.84
C VAL A 298 5.17 -8.40 17.87
N LEU A 299 4.34 -7.39 18.13
CA LEU A 299 4.81 -6.00 18.25
C LEU A 299 5.81 -5.82 19.39
N LYS A 300 5.56 -6.39 20.57
CA LYS A 300 6.47 -6.35 21.71
C LYS A 300 7.86 -6.90 21.35
N ASN A 301 7.91 -8.03 20.65
CA ASN A 301 9.16 -8.61 20.19
C ASN A 301 9.95 -7.63 19.29
N TYR A 302 9.28 -6.97 18.36
CA TYR A 302 9.93 -5.96 17.51
C TYR A 302 10.33 -4.70 18.29
N PHE A 303 9.59 -4.30 19.31
CA PHE A 303 9.97 -3.17 20.18
C PHE A 303 11.23 -3.50 20.99
N GLN A 304 11.37 -4.73 21.47
CA GLN A 304 12.58 -5.19 22.15
C GLN A 304 13.81 -5.28 21.25
N LEU A 305 13.60 -5.62 19.97
CA LEU A 305 14.69 -5.55 18.98
C LEU A 305 15.17 -4.10 18.77
N ALA A 306 14.25 -3.14 18.80
CA ALA A 306 14.56 -1.72 18.70
C ALA A 306 15.27 -1.17 19.93
N ASN A 307 14.80 -1.55 21.11
CA ASN A 307 15.37 -1.14 22.38
C ASN A 307 15.24 -2.28 23.41
N LYS A 308 16.35 -2.94 23.66
CA LYS A 308 16.42 -4.09 24.59
C LYS A 308 15.97 -3.75 26.03
N ALA A 309 15.96 -2.48 26.41
CA ALA A 309 15.46 -2.05 27.71
C ALA A 309 13.92 -2.14 27.80
N ILE A 310 13.18 -2.15 26.67
CA ILE A 310 11.74 -2.30 26.68
C ILE A 310 11.40 -3.76 27.01
N GLN A 311 10.80 -3.98 28.19
CA GLN A 311 10.39 -5.31 28.62
C GLN A 311 8.94 -5.62 28.24
N ASP A 312 8.06 -4.61 28.32
CA ASP A 312 6.64 -4.77 28.09
C ASP A 312 5.98 -3.44 27.69
N VAL A 313 4.79 -3.53 27.12
CA VAL A 313 3.90 -2.39 26.89
C VAL A 313 2.49 -2.73 27.38
N ASP A 314 1.93 -1.86 28.20
CA ASP A 314 0.57 -1.93 28.67
C ASP A 314 -0.26 -0.76 28.13
N VAL A 315 -1.54 -1.03 27.84
CA VAL A 315 -2.47 -0.02 27.33
C VAL A 315 -3.76 -0.11 28.15
N ALA A 316 -4.02 0.91 28.94
CA ALA A 316 -5.22 1.01 29.75
C ALA A 316 -6.18 2.06 29.16
N ASN A 317 -7.47 1.79 29.25
CA ASN A 317 -8.52 2.77 29.01
C ASN A 317 -9.07 3.28 30.33
N ASP A 318 -9.11 4.60 30.49
CA ASP A 318 -9.87 5.22 31.57
C ASP A 318 -11.37 5.26 31.16
N PRO A 319 -12.24 4.49 31.82
CA PRO A 319 -13.64 4.36 31.38
C PRO A 319 -14.45 5.64 31.59
N PHE A 320 -13.98 6.59 32.38
CA PHE A 320 -14.69 7.84 32.65
C PHE A 320 -14.33 8.95 31.69
N SER A 321 -13.07 9.03 31.28
CA SER A 321 -12.58 10.04 30.33
C SER A 321 -12.42 9.51 28.91
N ASN A 322 -12.55 8.19 28.70
CA ASN A 322 -12.25 7.47 27.46
C ASN A 322 -10.80 7.64 26.97
N HIS A 323 -9.91 8.15 27.81
CA HIS A 323 -8.52 8.36 27.42
C HIS A 323 -7.70 7.09 27.53
N LEU A 324 -6.89 6.85 26.50
CA LEU A 324 -5.95 5.73 26.45
C LEU A 324 -4.64 6.13 27.11
N ARG A 325 -4.19 5.30 28.07
CA ARG A 325 -2.86 5.42 28.69
C ARG A 325 -1.99 4.27 28.20
N VAL A 326 -0.90 4.61 27.51
CA VAL A 326 0.13 3.66 27.10
C VAL A 326 1.33 3.83 28.03
N THR A 327 1.78 2.73 28.60
CA THR A 327 2.92 2.68 29.53
C THR A 327 3.88 1.59 29.09
N PHE A 328 5.16 1.94 28.98
CA PHE A 328 6.24 1.02 28.68
C PHE A 328 6.95 0.61 29.97
N LYS A 329 7.17 -0.69 30.15
CA LYS A 329 8.04 -1.22 31.21
C LYS A 329 9.46 -1.25 30.70
N ILE A 330 10.30 -0.41 31.28
CA ILE A 330 11.69 -0.22 30.84
C ILE A 330 12.64 -0.68 31.94
N GLN A 331 13.55 -1.60 31.59
CA GLN A 331 14.63 -2.02 32.46
C GLN A 331 15.62 -0.86 32.68
N ASN A 332 15.82 -0.51 33.93
CA ASN A 332 16.76 0.54 34.33
C ASN A 332 17.66 0.00 35.47
N GLY A 333 18.83 -0.56 35.11
CA GLY A 333 19.65 -1.29 36.04
C GLY A 333 18.90 -2.49 36.63
N ASP A 334 18.78 -2.51 37.98
CA ASP A 334 18.18 -3.63 38.71
C ASP A 334 16.65 -3.53 38.87
N TYR A 335 16.01 -2.49 38.38
CA TYR A 335 14.56 -2.30 38.49
C TYR A 335 13.89 -2.03 37.16
N VAL A 336 12.59 -2.31 37.09
CA VAL A 336 11.72 -2.00 35.94
C VAL A 336 10.92 -0.75 36.26
N ALA A 337 11.05 0.26 35.43
CA ALA A 337 10.30 1.52 35.54
C ALA A 337 9.11 1.52 34.59
N ASP A 338 7.97 2.01 35.06
CA ASP A 338 6.79 2.30 34.23
C ASP A 338 6.92 3.70 33.63
N VAL A 339 7.17 3.77 32.31
CA VAL A 339 7.37 5.03 31.59
C VAL A 339 6.19 5.31 30.68
N PRO A 340 5.43 6.38 30.94
CA PRO A 340 4.34 6.79 30.04
C PRO A 340 4.83 7.12 28.63
N LEU A 341 4.01 6.87 27.60
CA LEU A 341 4.31 7.18 26.21
C LEU A 341 4.79 8.62 26.01
N SER A 342 4.18 9.58 26.70
CA SER A 342 4.52 11.00 26.60
C SER A 342 5.95 11.35 27.07
N LEU A 343 6.55 10.51 27.92
CA LEU A 343 7.91 10.69 28.43
C LEU A 343 8.98 9.91 27.65
N MET A 344 8.58 9.12 26.66
CA MET A 344 9.53 8.41 25.80
C MET A 344 10.31 9.36 24.91
N SER A 345 11.54 8.99 24.55
CA SER A 345 12.36 9.76 23.62
C SER A 345 11.75 9.79 22.23
N ASP A 346 11.97 10.87 21.49
CA ASP A 346 11.41 11.06 20.15
C ASP A 346 11.85 9.98 19.16
N GLY A 347 13.12 9.58 19.21
CA GLY A 347 13.65 8.49 18.40
C GLY A 347 12.95 7.15 18.70
N THR A 348 12.74 6.82 19.98
CA THR A 348 12.02 5.60 20.38
C THR A 348 10.57 5.64 19.92
N LEU A 349 9.90 6.78 20.06
CA LEU A 349 8.52 6.94 19.61
C LEU A 349 8.39 6.80 18.09
N LYS A 350 9.28 7.44 17.33
CA LYS A 350 9.30 7.28 15.87
C LYS A 350 9.48 5.83 15.48
N TRP A 351 10.43 5.16 16.10
CA TRP A 351 10.72 3.75 15.85
C TRP A 351 9.49 2.85 16.11
N ILE A 352 8.92 2.93 17.31
CA ILE A 352 7.74 2.14 17.71
C ILE A 352 6.57 2.39 16.75
N SER A 353 6.34 3.67 16.39
CA SER A 353 5.27 4.05 15.47
C SER A 353 5.48 3.48 14.07
N LEU A 354 6.71 3.57 13.53
CA LEU A 354 7.05 3.03 12.21
C LEU A 354 6.93 1.50 12.17
N LEU A 355 7.38 0.79 13.20
CA LEU A 355 7.22 -0.67 13.30
C LEU A 355 5.75 -1.07 13.39
N THR A 356 4.97 -0.35 14.21
CA THR A 356 3.52 -0.60 14.31
C THR A 356 2.84 -0.34 12.98
N ALA A 357 3.19 0.76 12.31
CA ALA A 357 2.68 1.10 10.98
C ALA A 357 3.03 0.00 9.97
N ALA A 358 4.30 -0.42 9.88
CA ALA A 358 4.74 -1.45 8.95
C ALA A 358 4.03 -2.79 9.16
N LEU A 359 3.79 -3.18 10.40
CA LEU A 359 3.11 -4.43 10.74
C LEU A 359 1.59 -4.39 10.52
N THR A 360 0.98 -3.20 10.56
CA THR A 360 -0.49 -3.02 10.45
C THR A 360 -0.94 -2.38 9.14
N ALA A 361 0.00 -1.86 8.32
CA ALA A 361 -0.28 -1.26 7.02
C ALA A 361 -0.89 -2.24 6.00
N SER A 362 -1.36 -1.75 4.90
CA SER A 362 -1.75 -2.53 3.71
C SER A 362 -0.53 -3.11 2.98
N SER A 363 -0.73 -3.89 1.92
CA SER A 363 0.38 -4.52 1.17
C SER A 363 1.29 -3.51 0.47
N VAL A 364 0.79 -2.30 0.20
CA VAL A 364 1.56 -1.18 -0.34
C VAL A 364 1.47 0.01 0.61
N PHE A 365 2.59 0.50 1.08
CA PHE A 365 2.66 1.69 1.94
C PHE A 365 4.00 2.41 1.72
N SER A 366 4.04 3.67 2.15
CA SER A 366 5.21 4.53 1.98
C SER A 366 5.71 5.03 3.32
N ILE A 367 7.03 5.25 3.41
CA ILE A 367 7.68 5.87 4.57
C ILE A 367 8.56 7.01 4.04
N GLU A 368 8.31 8.22 4.53
CA GLU A 368 9.14 9.38 4.20
C GLU A 368 10.17 9.62 5.31
N GLU A 369 11.42 9.71 4.89
CA GLU A 369 12.56 10.09 5.70
C GLU A 369 12.57 9.43 7.10
N PRO A 370 12.63 8.08 7.15
CA PRO A 370 12.65 7.36 8.42
C PRO A 370 13.84 7.74 9.30
N GLU A 371 14.93 8.21 8.70
CA GLU A 371 16.15 8.64 9.39
C GLU A 371 15.95 9.83 10.35
N ASN A 372 14.95 10.68 10.12
CA ASN A 372 14.67 11.81 11.00
C ASN A 372 14.39 11.34 12.43
N TYR A 373 15.05 11.91 13.41
CA TYR A 373 15.03 11.54 14.83
C TYR A 373 15.74 10.21 15.18
N LEU A 374 16.21 9.42 14.19
CA LEU A 374 16.92 8.17 14.47
C LEU A 374 18.43 8.36 14.49
N HIS A 375 19.06 7.87 15.57
CA HIS A 375 20.52 7.79 15.63
C HIS A 375 21.06 6.90 14.48
N PRO A 376 22.25 7.18 13.89
CA PRO A 376 22.82 6.42 12.79
C PRO A 376 22.78 4.89 12.95
N GLN A 377 23.10 4.38 14.14
CA GLN A 377 22.99 2.94 14.41
C GLN A 377 21.57 2.41 14.28
N MET A 378 20.57 3.20 14.69
CA MET A 378 19.17 2.81 14.59
C MET A 378 18.70 2.80 13.14
N GLN A 379 19.28 3.61 12.25
CA GLN A 379 18.90 3.62 10.83
C GLN A 379 19.22 2.29 10.15
N GLY A 380 20.39 1.71 10.42
CA GLY A 380 20.77 0.40 9.91
C GLY A 380 19.90 -0.72 10.47
N GLU A 381 19.64 -0.71 11.77
CA GLU A 381 18.74 -1.67 12.41
C GLU A 381 17.30 -1.53 11.85
N PHE A 382 16.85 -0.33 11.57
CA PHE A 382 15.55 -0.08 10.96
C PHE A 382 15.41 -0.78 9.61
N VAL A 383 16.37 -0.59 8.71
CA VAL A 383 16.38 -1.26 7.39
C VAL A 383 16.37 -2.78 7.55
N ARG A 384 17.18 -3.32 8.48
CA ARG A 384 17.24 -4.75 8.74
C ARG A 384 15.89 -5.30 9.23
N ILE A 385 15.29 -4.65 10.23
CA ILE A 385 14.01 -5.07 10.80
C ILE A 385 12.87 -4.91 9.79
N MET A 386 12.84 -3.82 9.02
CA MET A 386 11.86 -3.63 7.96
C MET A 386 11.92 -4.75 6.92
N ARG A 387 13.13 -5.17 6.54
CA ARG A 387 13.32 -6.30 5.61
C ARG A 387 12.83 -7.60 6.21
N GLU A 388 13.06 -7.83 7.50
CA GLU A 388 12.56 -9.00 8.23
C GLU A 388 11.03 -9.01 8.29
N ILE A 389 10.39 -7.90 8.67
CA ILE A 389 8.92 -7.77 8.68
C ILE A 389 8.33 -8.08 7.30
N LEU A 390 8.88 -7.50 6.24
CA LEU A 390 8.38 -7.68 4.88
C LEU A 390 8.61 -9.11 4.36
N PHE A 391 9.64 -9.79 4.84
CA PHE A 391 9.93 -11.17 4.46
C PHE A 391 9.12 -12.19 5.26
N SER A 392 9.03 -12.06 6.59
CA SER A 392 8.44 -13.07 7.48
C SER A 392 6.95 -12.86 7.71
N GLU A 393 6.55 -11.63 8.04
CA GLU A 393 5.18 -11.32 8.44
C GLU A 393 4.31 -10.88 7.28
N ARG A 394 4.93 -10.29 6.24
CA ARG A 394 4.23 -9.60 5.16
C ARG A 394 4.74 -9.99 3.77
N GLN A 395 4.87 -11.30 3.54
CA GLN A 395 5.23 -11.83 2.22
C GLN A 395 4.29 -11.23 1.15
N HIS A 396 4.86 -10.71 0.06
CA HIS A 396 4.16 -10.02 -1.00
C HIS A 396 3.65 -8.60 -0.66
N ALA A 397 4.17 -7.94 0.39
CA ALA A 397 4.05 -6.51 0.56
C ALA A 397 5.24 -5.77 -0.06
N CYS A 398 5.05 -4.50 -0.42
CA CYS A 398 6.12 -3.61 -0.83
C CYS A 398 6.03 -2.27 -0.10
N THR A 399 7.19 -1.73 0.24
CA THR A 399 7.31 -0.41 0.86
C THR A 399 8.09 0.52 -0.06
N LEU A 400 7.55 1.70 -0.31
CA LEU A 400 8.26 2.81 -0.92
C LEU A 400 8.86 3.67 0.20
N MET A 401 10.18 3.82 0.22
CA MET A 401 10.86 4.59 1.25
C MET A 401 11.69 5.69 0.61
N THR A 402 11.48 6.94 1.03
CA THR A 402 12.37 8.04 0.62
C THR A 402 13.43 8.25 1.66
N THR A 403 14.66 8.52 1.25
CA THR A 403 15.76 8.85 2.15
C THR A 403 16.78 9.76 1.50
N HIS A 404 17.44 10.55 2.33
CA HIS A 404 18.64 11.33 2.00
C HIS A 404 19.85 10.90 2.86
N SER A 405 19.68 9.89 3.72
CA SER A 405 20.71 9.43 4.62
C SER A 405 21.68 8.46 3.95
N GLU A 406 22.94 8.86 3.85
CA GLU A 406 24.03 7.95 3.46
C GLU A 406 24.10 6.71 4.35
N THR A 407 23.98 6.91 5.67
CA THR A 407 24.00 5.82 6.65
C THR A 407 22.90 4.80 6.38
N LEU A 408 21.67 5.24 6.11
CA LEU A 408 20.59 4.35 5.79
C LEU A 408 20.86 3.59 4.49
N LEU A 409 21.34 4.29 3.45
CA LEU A 409 21.65 3.69 2.15
C LEU A 409 22.75 2.64 2.24
N ASN A 410 23.74 2.80 3.12
CA ASN A 410 24.79 1.81 3.33
C ASN A 410 24.28 0.46 3.86
N HIS A 411 23.04 0.42 4.37
CA HIS A 411 22.37 -0.81 4.80
C HIS A 411 21.37 -1.37 3.77
N CYS A 412 21.17 -0.65 2.65
CA CYS A 412 20.31 -1.09 1.55
C CYS A 412 21.07 -1.98 0.57
N LYS A 413 20.31 -2.76 -0.20
CA LYS A 413 20.86 -3.55 -1.33
C LYS A 413 20.71 -2.76 -2.63
N PRO A 414 21.61 -2.93 -3.62
CA PRO A 414 21.47 -2.30 -4.93
C PRO A 414 20.11 -2.58 -5.60
N SER A 415 19.58 -3.81 -5.46
CA SER A 415 18.27 -4.21 -5.98
C SER A 415 17.07 -3.48 -5.36
N GLU A 416 17.24 -2.92 -4.16
CA GLU A 416 16.20 -2.15 -3.47
C GLU A 416 16.17 -0.68 -3.93
N LEU A 417 17.22 -0.21 -4.62
CA LEU A 417 17.40 1.19 -4.97
C LEU A 417 16.66 1.60 -6.24
N VAL A 418 16.04 2.78 -6.19
CA VAL A 418 15.44 3.47 -7.33
C VAL A 418 15.96 4.90 -7.32
N VAL A 419 16.82 5.23 -8.26
CA VAL A 419 17.32 6.59 -8.44
C VAL A 419 16.28 7.40 -9.20
N VAL A 420 15.88 8.54 -8.64
CA VAL A 420 14.85 9.42 -9.19
C VAL A 420 15.47 10.73 -9.64
N SER A 421 15.36 11.03 -10.90
CA SER A 421 15.83 12.27 -11.51
C SER A 421 14.68 13.08 -12.13
N LEU A 422 14.91 14.37 -12.36
CA LEU A 422 13.99 15.23 -13.10
C LEU A 422 14.62 15.56 -14.45
N ARG A 423 14.01 15.10 -15.55
CA ARG A 423 14.46 15.39 -16.93
C ARG A 423 13.29 16.05 -17.68
N ASP A 424 13.51 17.24 -18.22
CA ASP A 424 12.49 18.02 -18.95
C ASP A 424 11.16 18.20 -18.21
N GLY A 425 11.24 18.40 -16.88
CA GLY A 425 10.07 18.52 -16.01
C GLY A 425 9.27 17.22 -15.83
N LYS A 426 9.86 16.07 -16.17
CA LYS A 426 9.32 14.73 -15.94
C LYS A 426 10.16 14.00 -14.91
N THR A 427 9.51 13.33 -14.00
CA THR A 427 10.15 12.41 -13.02
C THR A 427 10.55 11.13 -13.74
N VAL A 428 11.82 10.78 -13.70
CA VAL A 428 12.38 9.58 -14.32
C VAL A 428 12.97 8.67 -13.22
N PRO A 429 12.40 7.49 -12.98
CA PRO A 429 12.96 6.51 -12.07
C PRO A 429 13.89 5.55 -12.83
N VAL A 430 15.04 5.25 -12.26
CA VAL A 430 16.00 4.28 -12.79
C VAL A 430 16.35 3.29 -11.68
N ARG A 431 16.25 1.99 -11.97
CA ARG A 431 16.81 0.94 -11.10
C ARG A 431 18.23 0.65 -11.53
N CYS A 432 19.05 0.26 -10.57
CA CYS A 432 20.42 -0.18 -10.85
C CYS A 432 20.36 -1.41 -11.78
N SER A 433 20.93 -1.30 -12.98
CA SER A 433 20.98 -2.36 -13.99
C SER A 433 22.10 -3.38 -13.69
N ASN A 434 23.18 -2.93 -13.07
CA ASN A 434 24.39 -3.73 -12.80
C ASN A 434 24.50 -4.11 -11.32
N GLU A 435 23.45 -4.71 -10.74
CA GLU A 435 23.38 -5.04 -9.31
C GLU A 435 24.55 -5.92 -8.84
N ALA A 436 24.97 -6.91 -9.66
CA ALA A 436 26.06 -7.82 -9.34
C ALA A 436 27.39 -7.08 -9.31
N ASP A 437 27.68 -6.28 -10.35
CA ASP A 437 28.93 -5.54 -10.48
C ASP A 437 29.07 -4.50 -9.36
N LEU A 438 28.00 -3.78 -9.06
CA LEU A 438 27.98 -2.81 -7.96
C LEU A 438 28.16 -3.49 -6.59
N SER A 439 27.54 -4.64 -6.37
CA SER A 439 27.72 -5.42 -5.15
C SER A 439 29.16 -5.90 -4.98
N ASP A 440 29.79 -6.35 -6.05
CA ASP A 440 31.20 -6.76 -6.08
C ASP A 440 32.13 -5.57 -5.83
N GLU A 441 31.82 -4.41 -6.39
CA GLU A 441 32.61 -3.19 -6.20
C GLU A 441 32.52 -2.69 -4.76
N ILE A 442 31.32 -2.66 -4.15
CA ILE A 442 31.11 -2.37 -2.74
C ILE A 442 31.94 -3.31 -1.86
N ALA A 443 31.91 -4.61 -2.16
CA ALA A 443 32.67 -5.62 -1.40
C ALA A 443 34.19 -5.44 -1.52
N LYS A 444 34.70 -5.01 -2.68
CA LYS A 444 36.12 -4.78 -2.94
C LYS A 444 36.64 -3.48 -2.36
N SER A 445 35.87 -2.40 -2.49
CA SER A 445 36.26 -1.05 -2.05
C SER A 445 36.09 -0.84 -0.56
N GLY A 446 35.14 -1.53 0.08
CA GLY A 446 34.72 -1.31 1.45
C GLY A 446 33.86 -0.05 1.64
N PHE A 447 33.54 0.71 0.57
CA PHE A 447 32.61 1.82 0.62
C PHE A 447 31.17 1.30 0.56
N GLY A 448 30.25 1.97 1.28
CA GLY A 448 28.84 1.61 1.24
C GLY A 448 28.10 2.19 0.03
N LEU A 449 26.87 1.69 -0.22
CA LEU A 449 26.02 2.13 -1.34
C LEU A 449 25.75 3.65 -1.31
N GLY A 450 25.64 4.24 -0.11
CA GLY A 450 25.45 5.68 0.06
C GLY A 450 26.58 6.51 -0.49
N TYR A 451 27.83 6.04 -0.35
CA TYR A 451 29.00 6.69 -0.93
C TYR A 451 28.92 6.76 -2.47
N TYR A 452 28.59 5.63 -3.12
CA TYR A 452 28.43 5.58 -4.58
C TYR A 452 27.31 6.48 -5.08
N TYR A 453 26.21 6.58 -4.30
CA TYR A 453 25.13 7.49 -4.60
C TYR A 453 25.57 8.96 -4.53
N ILE A 454 26.26 9.37 -3.46
CA ILE A 454 26.74 10.76 -3.27
C ILE A 454 27.82 11.11 -4.30
N ALA A 455 28.69 10.16 -4.64
CA ALA A 455 29.70 10.33 -5.68
C ALA A 455 29.14 10.47 -7.10
N GLY A 456 27.82 10.32 -7.29
CA GLY A 456 27.17 10.41 -8.60
C GLY A 456 27.29 9.16 -9.45
N ALA A 457 27.95 8.11 -8.98
CA ALA A 457 28.21 6.89 -9.75
C ALA A 457 26.94 6.09 -10.10
N LEU A 458 25.77 6.43 -9.52
CA LEU A 458 24.50 5.79 -9.80
C LEU A 458 23.57 6.65 -10.67
N GLN A 459 24.03 7.81 -11.16
CA GLN A 459 23.21 8.78 -11.92
C GLN A 459 23.43 8.74 -13.44
N ASP A 460 24.45 8.02 -13.91
CA ASP A 460 24.94 8.09 -15.30
C ASP A 460 24.42 6.94 -16.20
N GLU A 461 23.31 6.25 -15.84
CA GLU A 461 22.68 5.27 -16.71
C GLU A 461 21.29 5.68 -17.23
#